data_10760a6e4c1c8bdae39a10162799ce71
#
_entry.id   10760a6e4c1c8bdae39a10162799ce71
#
_cell.length_a   1.000
_cell.length_b   1.000
_cell.length_c   1.000
_cell.angle_alpha   90.00
_cell.angle_beta   90.00
_cell.angle_gamma   90.00
#
_symmetry.space_group_name_H-M   'P 1'
#
loop_
_entity.id
_entity.type
_entity.pdbx_description
1 polymer ?
#
loop_
_entity_poly.entity_id
_entity_poly.type
_entity_poly.pdbx_seq_one_letter_code
_entity_poly.pdbx_strand_id
1 'polypeptide(L)'
;MKKIFLFLLLVFNLLFLNSFSFAKINIAAKTVILQDYLSGDILYEKNADISIYPASMTKIMTSIIAFDLLKKGELSLDEKFIISENAWRLSSAGYSSMFVMIGDEVSVENLLKGIIIASGNDACVALAEGIAGTEEEFAIMMTEKALEIGMENSNFSNSSGISDPDNYSTVRDILIMSKYLIKNYPKYYEYFKIKDFTWDRTGGDPIKQGNRNPLLYKNIGVDGIKTGYLGSEKYSLASTLKKKERRLIAVGSGFLTKNSRSKQSAKLLIWGLTKFDTIKINEKDSTLTELDVWHGKKNKVKVHINEDIYKTIPKAKKRYLKVKINYEGPIPAPIKKNQILGKLQVFFKDENIGTYDLLASENVKKTNIISRILNSVNFLIWGDV
;
A
#
# COMPACT_ATOMS: atom_id res chain seq x y z
N MET A 1 -2.52 -57.77 -19.57
CA MET A 1 -1.87 -57.43 -18.29
C MET A 1 -0.99 -56.20 -18.36
N LYS A 2 -0.01 -56.06 -19.29
CA LYS A 2 0.87 -54.86 -19.38
C LYS A 2 0.13 -53.51 -19.56
N LYS A 3 -0.96 -53.46 -20.35
CA LYS A 3 -1.77 -52.25 -20.56
C LYS A 3 -2.56 -51.81 -19.34
N ILE A 4 -3.05 -52.75 -18.55
CA ILE A 4 -3.79 -52.49 -17.31
C ILE A 4 -2.82 -52.00 -16.22
N PHE A 5 -1.61 -52.58 -16.17
CA PHE A 5 -0.57 -52.13 -15.25
C PHE A 5 -0.09 -50.69 -15.54
N LEU A 6 0.06 -50.33 -16.82
CA LEU A 6 0.44 -49.00 -17.26
C LEU A 6 -0.66 -47.94 -16.92
N PHE A 7 -1.94 -48.36 -17.11
CA PHE A 7 -3.07 -47.50 -16.76
C PHE A 7 -3.20 -47.27 -15.25
N LEU A 8 -3.00 -48.32 -14.43
CA LEU A 8 -2.95 -48.22 -12.98
C LEU A 8 -1.77 -47.36 -12.48
N LEU A 9 -0.60 -47.42 -13.14
CA LEU A 9 0.54 -46.60 -12.82
C LEU A 9 0.29 -45.10 -13.16
N LEU A 10 -0.43 -44.83 -14.25
CA LEU A 10 -0.82 -43.47 -14.65
C LEU A 10 -1.86 -42.86 -13.71
N VAL A 11 -2.87 -43.67 -13.31
CA VAL A 11 -3.91 -43.28 -12.33
C VAL A 11 -3.27 -43.06 -10.94
N PHE A 12 -2.32 -43.92 -10.56
CA PHE A 12 -1.59 -43.76 -9.29
C PHE A 12 -0.73 -42.50 -9.24
N ASN A 13 -0.08 -42.10 -10.36
CA ASN A 13 0.64 -40.83 -10.46
C ASN A 13 -0.30 -39.61 -10.45
N LEU A 14 -1.51 -39.72 -11.00
CA LEU A 14 -2.53 -38.65 -10.94
C LEU A 14 -3.09 -38.44 -9.52
N LEU A 15 -3.15 -39.51 -8.70
CA LEU A 15 -3.59 -39.46 -7.31
C LEU A 15 -2.51 -38.85 -6.36
N PHE A 16 -1.23 -38.86 -6.77
CA PHE A 16 -0.13 -38.26 -6.03
C PHE A 16 0.25 -36.82 -6.47
N LEU A 17 -0.56 -36.20 -7.31
CA LEU A 17 -0.55 -34.74 -7.40
C LEU A 17 -1.12 -34.19 -6.08
N ASN A 18 -0.37 -34.39 -4.99
CA ASN A 18 -0.56 -33.70 -3.74
C ASN A 18 -0.40 -32.20 -4.05
N SER A 19 -1.48 -31.58 -4.44
CA SER A 19 -1.66 -30.16 -4.25
C SER A 19 -1.45 -29.92 -2.76
N PHE A 20 -0.23 -29.56 -2.35
CA PHE A 20 0.01 -29.02 -1.02
C PHE A 20 -0.81 -27.72 -0.94
N SER A 21 -2.10 -27.90 -0.65
CA SER A 21 -2.98 -26.82 -0.29
C SER A 21 -2.39 -26.24 0.98
N PHE A 22 -1.71 -25.09 0.86
CA PHE A 22 -1.58 -24.23 2.01
C PHE A 22 -3.00 -24.07 2.57
N ALA A 23 -3.16 -24.22 3.87
CA ALA A 23 -4.42 -23.92 4.51
C ALA A 23 -4.82 -22.51 4.10
N LYS A 24 -5.65 -22.44 3.05
CA LYS A 24 -6.06 -21.19 2.41
C LYS A 24 -6.85 -20.46 3.47
N ILE A 25 -6.29 -19.34 3.96
CA ILE A 25 -7.03 -18.55 4.93
C ILE A 25 -8.38 -18.19 4.30
N ASN A 26 -9.46 -18.43 5.02
CA ASN A 26 -10.77 -17.95 4.61
C ASN A 26 -11.17 -16.77 5.51
N ILE A 27 -11.50 -15.66 4.87
CA ILE A 27 -11.97 -14.42 5.52
C ILE A 27 -13.44 -14.25 5.19
N ALA A 28 -14.25 -14.16 6.23
CA ALA A 28 -15.70 -13.98 6.12
C ALA A 28 -16.03 -12.50 5.87
N ALA A 29 -15.80 -12.05 4.63
CA ALA A 29 -16.15 -10.75 4.08
C ALA A 29 -16.54 -10.92 2.61
N LYS A 30 -17.22 -9.93 2.03
CA LYS A 30 -17.59 -9.90 0.60
C LYS A 30 -16.34 -9.68 -0.26
N THR A 31 -15.57 -8.65 0.06
CA THR A 31 -14.35 -8.26 -0.63
C THR A 31 -13.21 -8.04 0.35
N VAL A 32 -11.98 -8.44 0.00
CA VAL A 32 -10.81 -8.32 0.88
C VAL A 32 -9.53 -8.22 0.06
N ILE A 33 -8.58 -7.42 0.53
CA ILE A 33 -7.20 -7.40 0.05
C ILE A 33 -6.22 -7.24 1.21
N LEU A 34 -5.04 -7.87 1.10
CA LEU A 34 -3.92 -7.73 2.02
C LEU A 34 -2.63 -7.55 1.22
N GLN A 35 -1.87 -6.51 1.53
CA GLN A 35 -0.59 -6.20 0.90
C GLN A 35 0.51 -6.04 1.93
N ASP A 36 1.72 -6.48 1.58
CA ASP A 36 2.94 -6.04 2.25
C ASP A 36 3.35 -4.66 1.72
N TYR A 37 3.53 -3.70 2.62
CA TYR A 37 3.79 -2.31 2.25
C TYR A 37 5.15 -2.11 1.57
N LEU A 38 6.20 -2.80 2.03
CA LEU A 38 7.56 -2.64 1.52
C LEU A 38 7.75 -3.25 0.13
N SER A 39 7.32 -4.50 -0.04
CA SER A 39 7.46 -5.19 -1.32
C SER A 39 6.38 -4.85 -2.33
N GLY A 40 5.21 -4.38 -1.87
CA GLY A 40 4.02 -4.20 -2.71
C GLY A 40 3.33 -5.51 -3.08
N ASP A 41 3.81 -6.67 -2.61
CA ASP A 41 3.23 -7.97 -2.95
C ASP A 41 1.85 -8.15 -2.31
N ILE A 42 0.87 -8.61 -3.09
CA ILE A 42 -0.46 -8.98 -2.60
C ILE A 42 -0.38 -10.37 -1.99
N LEU A 43 -0.67 -10.47 -0.69
CA LEU A 43 -0.60 -11.72 0.06
C LEU A 43 -1.92 -12.48 0.07
N TYR A 44 -3.02 -11.76 -0.03
CA TYR A 44 -4.37 -12.29 -0.08
C TYR A 44 -5.30 -11.33 -0.80
N GLU A 45 -6.14 -11.86 -1.65
CA GLU A 45 -7.25 -11.11 -2.24
C GLU A 45 -8.48 -12.00 -2.45
N LYS A 46 -9.64 -11.38 -2.38
CA LYS A 46 -10.94 -11.96 -2.66
C LYS A 46 -11.85 -10.87 -3.20
N ASN A 47 -12.23 -10.98 -4.48
CA ASN A 47 -13.13 -10.03 -5.13
C ASN A 47 -12.66 -8.57 -4.97
N ALA A 48 -11.35 -8.32 -5.08
CA ALA A 48 -10.75 -7.04 -4.70
C ALA A 48 -11.18 -5.86 -5.60
N ASP A 49 -11.63 -6.16 -6.81
CA ASP A 49 -11.99 -5.18 -7.85
C ASP A 49 -13.52 -5.02 -8.01
N ILE A 50 -14.32 -5.74 -7.19
CA ILE A 50 -15.77 -5.53 -7.17
C ILE A 50 -16.07 -4.18 -6.54
N SER A 51 -16.95 -3.42 -7.20
CA SER A 51 -17.44 -2.12 -6.70
C SER A 51 -18.15 -2.30 -5.35
N ILE A 52 -17.82 -1.40 -4.43
CA ILE A 52 -18.39 -1.27 -3.09
C ILE A 52 -18.79 0.18 -2.82
N TYR A 53 -19.70 0.39 -1.90
CA TYR A 53 -19.88 1.69 -1.27
C TYR A 53 -18.82 1.86 -0.17
N PRO A 54 -17.90 2.86 -0.29
CA PRO A 54 -16.78 2.99 0.65
C PRO A 54 -17.22 3.38 2.06
N ALA A 55 -18.42 3.92 2.21
CA ALA A 55 -18.93 4.46 3.47
C ALA A 55 -17.90 5.43 4.09
N SER A 56 -17.77 5.47 5.41
CA SER A 56 -16.80 6.35 6.07
C SER A 56 -15.32 6.06 5.77
N MET A 57 -14.97 5.08 4.93
CA MET A 57 -13.60 4.98 4.40
C MET A 57 -13.28 6.12 3.42
N THR A 58 -14.30 6.74 2.81
CA THR A 58 -14.22 8.00 2.04
C THR A 58 -13.43 9.09 2.78
N LYS A 59 -13.58 9.16 4.12
CA LYS A 59 -12.91 10.14 4.98
C LYS A 59 -11.37 10.07 4.96
N ILE A 60 -10.82 8.97 4.44
CA ILE A 60 -9.37 8.89 4.18
C ILE A 60 -9.01 9.89 3.08
N MET A 61 -9.80 9.96 1.99
CA MET A 61 -9.57 10.92 0.90
C MET A 61 -9.82 12.35 1.37
N THR A 62 -10.88 12.59 2.13
CA THR A 62 -11.16 13.90 2.77
C THR A 62 -9.95 14.39 3.57
N SER A 63 -9.34 13.50 4.36
CA SER A 63 -8.12 13.81 5.11
C SER A 63 -6.91 14.05 4.20
N ILE A 64 -6.76 13.28 3.10
CA ILE A 64 -5.67 13.44 2.13
C ILE A 64 -5.72 14.81 1.47
N ILE A 65 -6.89 15.29 1.04
CA ILE A 65 -7.03 16.64 0.46
C ILE A 65 -6.56 17.71 1.44
N ALA A 66 -7.00 17.66 2.69
CA ALA A 66 -6.55 18.61 3.70
C ALA A 66 -5.05 18.49 3.98
N PHE A 67 -4.49 17.27 4.02
CA PHE A 67 -3.05 17.06 4.24
C PHE A 67 -2.20 17.53 3.05
N ASP A 68 -2.73 17.47 1.82
CA ASP A 68 -2.07 18.05 0.64
C ASP A 68 -1.92 19.56 0.80
N LEU A 69 -2.99 20.27 1.16
CA LEU A 69 -3.00 21.71 1.36
C LEU A 69 -2.12 22.12 2.55
N LEU A 70 -2.19 21.40 3.68
CA LEU A 70 -1.33 21.61 4.84
C LEU A 70 0.17 21.43 4.48
N LYS A 71 0.50 20.43 3.64
CA LYS A 71 1.87 20.17 3.20
C LYS A 71 2.39 21.26 2.26
N LYS A 72 1.53 21.86 1.44
CA LYS A 72 1.85 22.98 0.55
C LYS A 72 1.89 24.32 1.27
N GLY A 73 1.38 24.41 2.51
CA GLY A 73 1.23 25.65 3.26
C GLY A 73 0.06 26.52 2.78
N GLU A 74 -0.86 25.94 2.03
CA GLU A 74 -2.10 26.56 1.54
C GLU A 74 -3.23 26.47 2.58
N LEU A 75 -3.05 25.70 3.64
CA LEU A 75 -3.93 25.54 4.78
C LEU A 75 -3.11 25.48 6.06
N SER A 76 -3.66 25.94 7.20
CA SER A 76 -3.05 25.85 8.53
C SER A 76 -3.90 25.00 9.46
N LEU A 77 -3.27 24.27 10.41
CA LEU A 77 -3.99 23.51 11.43
C LEU A 77 -4.80 24.40 12.37
N ASP A 78 -4.32 25.62 12.61
CA ASP A 78 -4.96 26.61 13.47
C ASP A 78 -6.02 27.45 12.74
N GLU A 79 -6.09 27.37 11.42
CA GLU A 79 -7.11 28.04 10.64
C GLU A 79 -8.49 27.54 11.03
N LYS A 80 -9.46 28.45 11.12
CA LYS A 80 -10.81 28.14 11.60
C LYS A 80 -11.84 28.30 10.51
N PHE A 81 -12.74 27.35 10.43
CA PHE A 81 -13.89 27.39 9.54
C PHE A 81 -15.17 27.59 10.35
N ILE A 82 -16.06 28.41 9.80
CA ILE A 82 -17.37 28.67 10.39
C ILE A 82 -18.29 27.50 10.04
N ILE A 83 -18.96 26.95 11.04
CA ILE A 83 -19.89 25.83 10.85
C ILE A 83 -21.19 26.33 10.22
N SER A 84 -21.46 25.84 9.01
CA SER A 84 -22.68 26.12 8.27
C SER A 84 -23.89 25.36 8.83
N GLU A 85 -25.07 25.74 8.37
CA GLU A 85 -26.31 25.00 8.68
C GLU A 85 -26.27 23.59 8.07
N ASN A 86 -25.65 23.37 6.87
CA ASN A 86 -25.51 22.06 6.25
C ASN A 86 -24.67 21.12 7.10
N ALA A 87 -23.51 21.56 7.56
CA ALA A 87 -22.65 20.81 8.46
C ALA A 87 -23.38 20.49 9.79
N TRP A 88 -23.99 21.50 10.41
CA TRP A 88 -24.69 21.33 11.65
C TRP A 88 -25.90 20.36 11.59
N ARG A 89 -26.67 20.36 10.51
CA ARG A 89 -27.77 19.41 10.30
C ARG A 89 -27.32 17.95 10.43
N LEU A 90 -26.10 17.62 10.02
CA LEU A 90 -25.55 16.28 10.19
C LEU A 90 -25.17 15.94 11.62
N SER A 91 -25.01 16.93 12.49
CA SER A 91 -24.84 16.73 13.96
C SER A 91 -26.06 16.14 14.62
N SER A 92 -27.27 16.45 14.11
CA SER A 92 -28.56 16.06 14.69
C SER A 92 -29.22 14.87 13.99
N ALA A 93 -28.82 14.49 12.81
CA ALA A 93 -29.52 13.53 11.94
C ALA A 93 -29.30 12.05 12.27
N GLY A 94 -28.69 11.69 13.41
CA GLY A 94 -28.43 10.29 13.81
C GLY A 94 -27.26 9.64 13.14
N TYR A 95 -26.45 10.39 12.38
CA TYR A 95 -25.19 9.96 11.80
C TYR A 95 -24.03 9.99 12.80
N SER A 96 -22.88 9.43 12.43
CA SER A 96 -21.64 9.68 13.19
C SER A 96 -21.29 11.15 13.13
N SER A 97 -21.13 11.81 14.25
CA SER A 97 -20.97 13.25 14.37
C SER A 97 -19.86 13.60 15.36
N MET A 98 -19.20 14.74 15.14
CA MET A 98 -18.36 15.43 16.10
C MET A 98 -19.20 16.29 17.04
N PHE A 99 -20.45 16.62 16.64
CA PHE A 99 -21.38 17.50 17.31
C PHE A 99 -20.98 18.98 17.30
N VAL A 100 -20.63 19.47 16.12
CA VAL A 100 -20.39 20.90 15.89
C VAL A 100 -21.69 21.71 15.99
N MET A 101 -21.61 22.96 16.41
CA MET A 101 -22.74 23.85 16.52
C MET A 101 -22.71 24.89 15.39
N ILE A 102 -23.88 25.27 14.90
CA ILE A 102 -24.02 26.28 13.84
C ILE A 102 -23.36 27.61 14.26
N GLY A 103 -22.59 28.21 13.39
CA GLY A 103 -21.86 29.44 13.63
C GLY A 103 -20.61 29.33 14.47
N ASP A 104 -20.25 28.14 15.00
CA ASP A 104 -18.99 27.93 15.70
C ASP A 104 -17.82 28.11 14.72
N GLU A 105 -16.70 28.64 15.23
CA GLU A 105 -15.40 28.64 14.55
C GLU A 105 -14.58 27.43 15.03
N VAL A 106 -14.38 26.43 14.16
CA VAL A 106 -13.69 25.19 14.49
C VAL A 106 -12.38 25.11 13.71
N SER A 107 -11.27 24.86 14.42
CA SER A 107 -9.96 24.72 13.77
C SER A 107 -9.88 23.49 12.87
N VAL A 108 -9.10 23.59 11.79
CA VAL A 108 -8.83 22.48 10.87
C VAL A 108 -8.31 21.25 11.63
N GLU A 109 -7.45 21.43 12.64
CA GLU A 109 -6.97 20.33 13.47
C GLU A 109 -8.10 19.60 14.19
N ASN A 110 -9.05 20.34 14.79
CA ASN A 110 -10.19 19.74 15.50
C ASN A 110 -11.15 19.05 14.52
N LEU A 111 -11.41 19.66 13.34
CA LEU A 111 -12.19 19.01 12.28
C LEU A 111 -11.57 17.69 11.86
N LEU A 112 -10.24 17.67 11.60
CA LEU A 112 -9.51 16.44 11.25
C LEU A 112 -9.59 15.38 12.35
N LYS A 113 -9.44 15.76 13.62
CA LYS A 113 -9.64 14.83 14.76
C LYS A 113 -11.06 14.29 14.81
N GLY A 114 -12.07 15.14 14.61
CA GLY A 114 -13.47 14.76 14.50
C GLY A 114 -13.73 13.77 13.36
N ILE A 115 -13.19 14.02 12.18
CA ILE A 115 -13.29 13.16 10.99
C ILE A 115 -12.66 11.79 11.22
N ILE A 116 -11.43 11.76 11.72
CA ILE A 116 -10.61 10.54 11.82
C ILE A 116 -11.06 9.68 12.99
N ILE A 117 -11.28 10.28 14.18
CA ILE A 117 -11.54 9.58 15.44
C ILE A 117 -13.03 9.31 15.64
N ALA A 118 -13.83 10.37 15.66
CA ALA A 118 -15.28 10.28 15.85
C ALA A 118 -16.04 9.82 14.60
N SER A 119 -15.39 9.92 13.43
CA SER A 119 -16.01 9.68 12.11
C SER A 119 -17.12 10.71 11.80
N GLY A 120 -16.97 11.95 12.25
CA GLY A 120 -17.95 13.03 12.13
C GLY A 120 -18.26 13.37 10.67
N ASN A 121 -19.53 13.25 10.27
CA ASN A 121 -19.98 13.66 8.94
C ASN A 121 -20.11 15.17 8.88
N ASP A 122 -20.60 15.77 9.97
CA ASP A 122 -20.64 17.22 10.20
C ASP A 122 -19.27 17.88 10.04
N ALA A 123 -18.24 17.31 10.65
CA ALA A 123 -16.87 17.79 10.49
C ALA A 123 -16.34 17.65 9.05
N CYS A 124 -16.79 16.63 8.30
CA CYS A 124 -16.42 16.49 6.88
C CYS A 124 -16.98 17.61 6.03
N VAL A 125 -18.30 17.91 6.18
CA VAL A 125 -18.94 18.99 5.44
C VAL A 125 -18.33 20.34 5.81
N ALA A 126 -18.12 20.61 7.10
CA ALA A 126 -17.48 21.85 7.54
C ALA A 126 -16.07 22.03 6.96
N LEU A 127 -15.26 20.95 6.90
CA LEU A 127 -13.94 20.98 6.29
C LEU A 127 -14.01 21.19 4.78
N ALA A 128 -14.95 20.51 4.10
CA ALA A 128 -15.15 20.60 2.67
C ALA A 128 -15.58 22.01 2.24
N GLU A 129 -16.58 22.57 2.90
CA GLU A 129 -17.04 23.93 2.63
C GLU A 129 -15.96 24.97 2.92
N GLY A 130 -15.20 24.80 3.99
CA GLY A 130 -14.09 25.71 4.33
C GLY A 130 -12.96 25.68 3.32
N ILE A 131 -12.66 24.54 2.71
CA ILE A 131 -11.58 24.38 1.72
C ILE A 131 -12.05 24.78 0.31
N ALA A 132 -13.21 24.30 -0.12
CA ALA A 132 -13.66 24.41 -1.52
C ALA A 132 -14.88 25.31 -1.73
N GLY A 133 -15.45 25.86 -0.65
CA GLY A 133 -16.65 26.68 -0.69
C GLY A 133 -17.95 25.86 -0.66
N THR A 134 -17.97 24.67 -1.29
CA THR A 134 -19.09 23.73 -1.25
C THR A 134 -18.61 22.28 -1.10
N GLU A 135 -19.49 21.38 -0.63
CA GLU A 135 -19.18 19.95 -0.54
C GLU A 135 -19.03 19.31 -1.92
N GLU A 136 -19.81 19.80 -2.91
CA GLU A 136 -19.77 19.34 -4.30
C GLU A 136 -18.41 19.61 -4.95
N GLU A 137 -17.90 20.84 -4.85
CA GLU A 137 -16.57 21.19 -5.37
C GLU A 137 -15.46 20.39 -4.67
N PHE A 138 -15.60 20.17 -3.38
CA PHE A 138 -14.67 19.32 -2.63
C PHE A 138 -14.71 17.86 -3.11
N ALA A 139 -15.89 17.32 -3.44
CA ALA A 139 -16.05 15.96 -3.96
C ALA A 139 -15.37 15.81 -5.35
N ILE A 140 -15.43 16.86 -6.19
CA ILE A 140 -14.67 16.90 -7.45
C ILE A 140 -13.17 16.82 -7.17
N MET A 141 -12.63 17.63 -6.24
CA MET A 141 -11.22 17.55 -5.86
C MET A 141 -10.83 16.14 -5.35
N MET A 142 -11.71 15.47 -4.60
CA MET A 142 -11.48 14.11 -4.10
C MET A 142 -11.38 13.10 -5.26
N THR A 143 -12.26 13.21 -6.26
CA THR A 143 -12.28 12.31 -7.42
C THR A 143 -11.06 12.55 -8.34
N GLU A 144 -10.68 13.80 -8.58
CA GLU A 144 -9.47 14.14 -9.31
C GLU A 144 -8.21 13.58 -8.60
N LYS A 145 -8.13 13.75 -7.29
CA LYS A 145 -7.03 13.17 -6.49
C LYS A 145 -7.03 11.64 -6.54
N ALA A 146 -8.18 11.00 -6.55
CA ALA A 146 -8.28 9.55 -6.69
C ALA A 146 -7.67 9.08 -8.02
N LEU A 147 -8.02 9.73 -9.13
CA LEU A 147 -7.43 9.43 -10.44
C LEU A 147 -5.92 9.69 -10.46
N GLU A 148 -5.46 10.82 -9.91
CA GLU A 148 -4.02 11.17 -9.80
C GLU A 148 -3.20 10.07 -9.12
N ILE A 149 -3.74 9.46 -8.06
CA ILE A 149 -3.04 8.43 -7.29
C ILE A 149 -3.27 7.00 -7.79
N GLY A 150 -4.03 6.82 -8.88
CA GLY A 150 -4.27 5.53 -9.55
C GLY A 150 -5.49 4.76 -9.04
N MET A 151 -6.50 5.42 -8.45
CA MET A 151 -7.78 4.82 -8.05
C MET A 151 -8.77 4.87 -9.23
N GLU A 152 -8.56 4.05 -10.24
CA GLU A 152 -9.30 4.10 -11.51
C GLU A 152 -10.79 3.66 -11.40
N ASN A 153 -11.15 2.98 -10.30
CA ASN A 153 -12.49 2.43 -10.07
C ASN A 153 -13.19 3.12 -8.89
N SER A 154 -12.93 4.42 -8.69
CA SER A 154 -13.48 5.18 -7.58
C SER A 154 -14.04 6.52 -8.03
N ASN A 155 -15.16 6.90 -7.43
CA ASN A 155 -15.76 8.22 -7.53
C ASN A 155 -16.27 8.65 -6.16
N PHE A 156 -16.09 9.92 -5.84
CA PHE A 156 -16.56 10.52 -4.59
C PHE A 156 -17.60 11.59 -4.91
N SER A 157 -18.81 11.43 -4.39
CA SER A 157 -19.93 12.37 -4.56
C SER A 157 -20.15 13.24 -3.33
N ASN A 158 -19.50 12.92 -2.20
CA ASN A 158 -19.54 13.70 -0.96
C ASN A 158 -18.30 13.46 -0.10
N SER A 159 -18.07 14.34 0.87
CA SER A 159 -16.89 14.33 1.74
C SER A 159 -16.90 13.23 2.81
N SER A 160 -18.05 12.68 3.14
CA SER A 160 -18.25 11.86 4.32
C SER A 160 -18.44 10.37 4.06
N GLY A 161 -18.83 10.00 2.84
CA GLY A 161 -19.22 8.64 2.46
C GLY A 161 -20.64 8.28 2.91
N ILE A 162 -21.51 9.27 3.10
CA ILE A 162 -22.95 9.05 3.23
C ILE A 162 -23.44 8.37 1.93
N SER A 163 -24.51 7.57 2.07
CA SER A 163 -25.04 6.77 0.96
C SER A 163 -25.46 7.66 -0.21
N ASP A 164 -24.81 7.44 -1.33
CA ASP A 164 -25.05 8.05 -2.62
C ASP A 164 -24.69 7.04 -3.70
N PRO A 165 -25.51 6.82 -4.76
CA PRO A 165 -25.22 5.85 -5.80
C PRO A 165 -23.92 6.13 -6.56
N ASP A 166 -23.53 7.41 -6.68
CA ASP A 166 -22.32 7.83 -7.36
C ASP A 166 -21.06 7.81 -6.47
N ASN A 167 -21.21 7.44 -5.20
CA ASN A 167 -20.08 7.28 -4.28
C ASN A 167 -19.64 5.81 -4.22
N TYR A 168 -18.71 5.42 -5.08
CA TYR A 168 -18.23 4.04 -5.18
C TYR A 168 -16.71 3.94 -5.19
N SER A 169 -16.19 2.75 -4.86
CA SER A 169 -14.77 2.41 -4.87
C SER A 169 -14.59 0.89 -4.95
N THR A 170 -13.34 0.41 -4.84
CA THR A 170 -12.99 -0.99 -4.63
C THR A 170 -12.07 -1.14 -3.41
N VAL A 171 -11.96 -2.34 -2.84
CA VAL A 171 -10.98 -2.52 -1.75
C VAL A 171 -9.53 -2.39 -2.23
N ARG A 172 -9.26 -2.58 -3.54
CA ARG A 172 -7.96 -2.31 -4.15
C ARG A 172 -7.67 -0.80 -4.18
N ASP A 173 -8.62 0.03 -4.61
CA ASP A 173 -8.44 1.47 -4.64
C ASP A 173 -8.30 2.06 -3.24
N ILE A 174 -9.09 1.57 -2.26
CA ILE A 174 -8.91 1.94 -0.85
C ILE A 174 -7.52 1.53 -0.32
N LEU A 175 -6.96 0.42 -0.80
CA LEU A 175 -5.58 0.02 -0.47
C LEU A 175 -4.56 1.02 -1.07
N ILE A 176 -4.74 1.42 -2.34
CA ILE A 176 -3.90 2.44 -3.00
C ILE A 176 -3.94 3.74 -2.20
N MET A 177 -5.13 4.22 -1.87
CA MET A 177 -5.34 5.41 -1.05
C MET A 177 -4.67 5.30 0.32
N SER A 178 -4.81 4.16 0.99
CA SER A 178 -4.19 3.89 2.29
C SER A 178 -2.66 3.91 2.22
N LYS A 179 -2.09 3.33 1.17
CA LYS A 179 -0.64 3.34 0.90
C LYS A 179 -0.14 4.75 0.63
N TYR A 180 -0.89 5.52 -0.18
CA TYR A 180 -0.56 6.90 -0.50
C TYR A 180 -0.54 7.78 0.76
N LEU A 181 -1.56 7.69 1.61
CA LEU A 181 -1.65 8.37 2.90
C LEU A 181 -0.40 8.13 3.76
N ILE A 182 -0.03 6.86 3.97
CA ILE A 182 1.09 6.47 4.82
C ILE A 182 2.43 6.97 4.25
N LYS A 183 2.59 6.90 2.92
CA LYS A 183 3.83 7.28 2.23
C LYS A 183 4.06 8.79 2.21
N ASN A 184 3.01 9.56 1.90
CA ASN A 184 3.15 10.99 1.58
C ASN A 184 2.89 11.92 2.77
N TYR A 185 2.17 11.44 3.80
CA TYR A 185 1.79 12.23 4.96
C TYR A 185 2.14 11.55 6.30
N PRO A 186 3.39 11.08 6.52
CA PRO A 186 3.75 10.34 7.73
C PRO A 186 3.54 11.14 9.01
N LYS A 187 3.71 12.48 8.98
CA LYS A 187 3.43 13.38 10.11
C LYS A 187 1.94 13.39 10.47
N TYR A 188 1.08 13.56 9.49
CA TYR A 188 -0.38 13.64 9.70
C TYR A 188 -1.02 12.26 9.90
N TYR A 189 -0.36 11.19 9.45
CA TYR A 189 -0.80 9.83 9.71
C TYR A 189 -0.89 9.50 11.21
N GLU A 190 -0.17 10.24 12.07
CA GLU A 190 -0.22 10.07 13.52
C GLU A 190 -1.64 10.29 14.10
N TYR A 191 -2.48 11.11 13.47
CA TYR A 191 -3.88 11.29 13.87
C TYR A 191 -4.68 9.98 13.85
N PHE A 192 -4.37 9.05 12.95
CA PHE A 192 -5.08 7.76 12.84
C PHE A 192 -4.79 6.79 13.99
N LYS A 193 -3.73 7.03 14.76
CA LYS A 193 -3.33 6.25 15.94
C LYS A 193 -4.04 6.70 17.23
N ILE A 194 -4.60 7.91 17.23
CA ILE A 194 -5.25 8.51 18.40
C ILE A 194 -6.47 7.68 18.76
N LYS A 195 -6.55 7.28 20.02
CA LYS A 195 -7.61 6.38 20.51
C LYS A 195 -8.89 7.09 20.93
N ASP A 196 -8.78 8.32 21.39
CA ASP A 196 -9.94 9.13 21.78
C ASP A 196 -9.70 10.61 21.51
N PHE A 197 -10.79 11.36 21.41
CA PHE A 197 -10.80 12.79 21.18
C PHE A 197 -11.93 13.40 21.98
N THR A 198 -11.65 14.49 22.70
CA THR A 198 -12.64 15.27 23.42
C THR A 198 -12.86 16.57 22.65
N TRP A 199 -14.09 16.80 22.25
CA TRP A 199 -14.53 18.04 21.62
C TRP A 199 -15.24 18.90 22.63
N ASP A 200 -14.69 20.10 22.86
CA ASP A 200 -15.26 21.12 23.72
C ASP A 200 -16.22 22.00 22.90
N ARG A 201 -17.47 21.57 22.82
CA ARG A 201 -18.48 22.22 21.99
C ARG A 201 -19.07 23.44 22.68
N THR A 202 -19.46 24.43 21.88
CA THR A 202 -20.20 25.60 22.36
C THR A 202 -21.58 25.20 22.88
N GLY A 203 -21.96 25.73 24.04
CA GLY A 203 -23.32 25.58 24.61
C GLY A 203 -23.62 24.19 25.17
N GLY A 204 -22.61 23.40 25.54
CA GLY A 204 -22.83 22.10 26.18
C GLY A 204 -21.56 21.51 26.80
N ASP A 205 -21.69 20.38 27.47
CA ASP A 205 -20.56 19.67 28.06
C ASP A 205 -19.62 19.13 26.99
N PRO A 206 -18.29 19.03 27.25
CA PRO A 206 -17.34 18.39 26.38
C PRO A 206 -17.72 16.95 26.05
N ILE A 207 -17.59 16.57 24.77
CA ILE A 207 -17.95 15.24 24.29
C ILE A 207 -16.69 14.42 24.01
N LYS A 208 -16.44 13.39 24.80
CA LYS A 208 -15.38 12.43 24.57
C LYS A 208 -15.86 11.28 23.68
N GLN A 209 -15.15 11.04 22.57
CA GLN A 209 -15.44 9.94 21.64
C GLN A 209 -14.22 9.08 21.40
N GLY A 210 -14.42 7.76 21.36
CA GLY A 210 -13.36 6.80 21.02
C GLY A 210 -13.22 6.60 19.52
N ASN A 211 -11.99 6.29 19.07
CA ASN A 211 -11.73 5.90 17.69
C ASN A 211 -12.54 4.66 17.32
N ARG A 212 -13.22 4.73 16.17
CA ARG A 212 -14.11 3.66 15.70
C ARG A 212 -13.36 2.39 15.24
N ASN A 213 -12.02 2.45 15.06
CA ASN A 213 -11.22 1.30 14.68
C ASN A 213 -10.97 0.37 15.89
N PRO A 214 -11.64 -0.81 15.95
CA PRO A 214 -11.55 -1.70 17.10
C PRO A 214 -10.18 -2.36 17.26
N LEU A 215 -9.33 -2.35 16.22
CA LEU A 215 -8.03 -2.99 16.25
C LEU A 215 -6.99 -2.16 17.00
N LEU A 216 -7.17 -0.84 17.13
CA LEU A 216 -6.28 0.03 17.92
C LEU A 216 -6.24 -0.37 19.40
N TYR A 217 -7.30 -1.03 19.89
CA TYR A 217 -7.42 -1.46 21.29
C TYR A 217 -6.94 -2.90 21.55
N LYS A 218 -6.44 -3.61 20.49
CA LYS A 218 -6.02 -5.03 20.60
C LYS A 218 -4.54 -5.24 20.89
N ASN A 219 -3.73 -4.19 20.93
CA ASN A 219 -2.28 -4.25 21.16
C ASN A 219 -1.51 -5.22 20.24
N ILE A 220 -1.96 -5.37 18.98
CA ILE A 220 -1.33 -6.25 17.99
C ILE A 220 -0.40 -5.51 17.03
N GLY A 221 -0.16 -4.21 17.26
CA GLY A 221 0.67 -3.36 16.38
C GLY A 221 -0.12 -2.63 15.29
N VAL A 222 -1.45 -2.59 15.40
CA VAL A 222 -2.31 -1.80 14.49
C VAL A 222 -2.23 -0.33 14.87
N ASP A 223 -2.06 0.53 13.85
CA ASP A 223 -1.86 1.97 14.00
C ASP A 223 -2.77 2.83 13.07
N GLY A 224 -3.80 2.24 12.50
CA GLY A 224 -4.78 2.90 11.63
C GLY A 224 -5.69 1.87 10.94
N ILE A 225 -6.62 2.22 10.04
CA ILE A 225 -6.89 3.54 9.45
C ILE A 225 -8.34 3.94 9.75
N LYS A 226 -9.32 3.37 9.00
CA LYS A 226 -10.70 3.85 9.04
C LYS A 226 -11.71 2.73 8.87
N THR A 227 -12.78 2.80 9.67
CA THR A 227 -13.96 1.92 9.53
C THR A 227 -15.00 2.55 8.62
N GLY A 228 -15.84 1.71 7.99
CA GLY A 228 -17.05 2.12 7.30
C GLY A 228 -18.25 1.26 7.72
N TYR A 229 -19.45 1.80 7.50
CA TYR A 229 -20.73 1.09 7.64
C TYR A 229 -21.81 1.77 6.81
N LEU A 230 -22.47 0.99 5.99
CA LEU A 230 -23.78 1.33 5.37
C LEU A 230 -24.67 0.09 5.47
N GLY A 231 -25.97 0.29 5.54
CA GLY A 231 -26.94 -0.80 5.63
C GLY A 231 -26.84 -1.81 4.47
N SER A 232 -26.60 -1.31 3.27
CA SER A 232 -26.42 -2.08 2.03
C SER A 232 -25.06 -2.83 1.97
N GLU A 233 -23.96 -2.18 2.36
CA GLU A 233 -22.61 -2.74 2.28
C GLU A 233 -22.18 -3.48 3.55
N LYS A 234 -22.90 -3.29 4.67
CA LYS A 234 -22.54 -3.77 6.03
C LYS A 234 -21.25 -3.10 6.53
N TYR A 235 -20.39 -3.85 7.24
CA TYR A 235 -19.21 -3.28 7.91
C TYR A 235 -17.98 -3.39 7.03
N SER A 236 -17.13 -2.35 7.03
CA SER A 236 -15.86 -2.31 6.33
C SER A 236 -14.73 -1.78 7.23
N LEU A 237 -13.50 -2.06 6.86
CA LEU A 237 -12.30 -1.60 7.56
C LEU A 237 -11.09 -1.56 6.62
N ALA A 238 -10.49 -0.38 6.52
CA ALA A 238 -9.11 -0.22 6.09
C ALA A 238 -8.23 -0.19 7.34
N SER A 239 -7.23 -1.06 7.42
CA SER A 239 -6.38 -1.21 8.60
C SER A 239 -4.93 -1.47 8.24
N THR A 240 -4.00 -1.03 9.08
CA THR A 240 -2.59 -1.36 8.96
C THR A 240 -2.02 -1.88 10.26
N LEU A 241 -1.04 -2.77 10.14
CA LEU A 241 -0.28 -3.32 11.24
C LEU A 241 1.20 -3.09 10.96
N LYS A 242 1.90 -2.41 11.89
CA LYS A 242 3.35 -2.23 11.84
C LYS A 242 4.01 -3.03 12.95
N LYS A 243 5.01 -3.85 12.59
CA LYS A 243 5.84 -4.56 13.57
C LYS A 243 7.30 -4.48 13.12
N LYS A 244 8.12 -3.80 13.91
CA LYS A 244 9.46 -3.38 13.50
C LYS A 244 9.37 -2.59 12.18
N GLU A 245 10.21 -2.89 11.20
CA GLU A 245 10.20 -2.21 9.91
C GLU A 245 9.12 -2.71 8.94
N ARG A 246 8.49 -3.85 9.23
CA ARG A 246 7.48 -4.44 8.35
C ARG A 246 6.10 -3.86 8.61
N ARG A 247 5.41 -3.45 7.56
CA ARG A 247 4.02 -2.98 7.59
C ARG A 247 3.16 -3.80 6.63
N LEU A 248 1.96 -4.14 7.09
CA LEU A 248 0.91 -4.75 6.27
C LEU A 248 -0.28 -3.80 6.18
N ILE A 249 -0.93 -3.73 5.03
CA ILE A 249 -2.18 -3.00 4.83
C ILE A 249 -3.26 -3.99 4.43
N ALA A 250 -4.39 -3.96 5.11
CA ALA A 250 -5.55 -4.80 4.83
C ALA A 250 -6.81 -3.95 4.67
N VAL A 251 -7.57 -4.20 3.61
CA VAL A 251 -8.88 -3.59 3.41
C VAL A 251 -9.91 -4.69 3.21
N GLY A 252 -11.04 -4.59 3.89
CA GLY A 252 -12.14 -5.52 3.72
C GLY A 252 -13.48 -4.82 3.83
N SER A 253 -14.47 -5.28 3.02
CA SER A 253 -15.83 -4.80 3.03
C SER A 253 -16.84 -5.95 3.01
N GLY A 254 -18.07 -5.69 3.46
CA GLY A 254 -19.12 -6.69 3.53
C GLY A 254 -18.98 -7.67 4.70
N PHE A 255 -18.37 -7.25 5.82
CA PHE A 255 -18.44 -8.03 7.06
C PHE A 255 -19.83 -7.93 7.67
N LEU A 256 -20.44 -9.06 8.02
CA LEU A 256 -21.84 -9.09 8.47
C LEU A 256 -22.09 -8.38 9.81
N THR A 257 -21.09 -8.35 10.71
CA THR A 257 -21.20 -7.74 12.04
C THR A 257 -19.94 -6.97 12.43
N LYS A 258 -20.08 -6.01 13.40
CA LYS A 258 -18.92 -5.31 14.01
C LYS A 258 -17.87 -6.30 14.55
N ASN A 259 -18.32 -7.38 15.18
CA ASN A 259 -17.43 -8.41 15.75
C ASN A 259 -16.74 -9.22 14.66
N SER A 260 -17.45 -9.61 13.59
CA SER A 260 -16.86 -10.27 12.43
C SER A 260 -15.79 -9.38 11.80
N ARG A 261 -16.06 -8.09 11.54
CA ARG A 261 -15.10 -7.13 11.03
C ARG A 261 -13.83 -7.12 11.88
N SER A 262 -13.95 -6.97 13.20
CA SER A 262 -12.82 -6.93 14.13
C SER A 262 -12.01 -8.24 14.13
N LYS A 263 -12.69 -9.40 14.22
CA LYS A 263 -12.04 -10.71 14.28
C LYS A 263 -11.35 -11.08 12.96
N GLN A 264 -12.05 -10.89 11.83
CA GLN A 264 -11.54 -11.31 10.52
C GLN A 264 -10.40 -10.41 10.04
N SER A 265 -10.47 -9.10 10.27
CA SER A 265 -9.37 -8.18 9.92
C SER A 265 -8.12 -8.46 10.77
N ALA A 266 -8.26 -8.69 12.08
CA ALA A 266 -7.13 -9.11 12.92
C ALA A 266 -6.54 -10.45 12.48
N LYS A 267 -7.39 -11.46 12.17
CA LYS A 267 -6.96 -12.76 11.65
C LYS A 267 -6.14 -12.62 10.38
N LEU A 268 -6.58 -11.79 9.44
CA LEU A 268 -5.89 -11.55 8.16
C LEU A 268 -4.52 -10.92 8.37
N LEU A 269 -4.44 -9.84 9.16
CA LEU A 269 -3.18 -9.14 9.45
C LEU A 269 -2.18 -10.05 10.18
N ILE A 270 -2.63 -10.79 11.19
CA ILE A 270 -1.78 -11.73 11.94
C ILE A 270 -1.30 -12.87 11.03
N TRP A 271 -2.17 -13.39 10.16
CA TRP A 271 -1.79 -14.41 9.19
C TRP A 271 -0.71 -13.91 8.23
N GLY A 272 -0.86 -12.71 7.64
CA GLY A 272 0.16 -12.10 6.79
C GLY A 272 1.49 -11.90 7.52
N LEU A 273 1.45 -11.46 8.79
CA LEU A 273 2.64 -11.25 9.60
C LEU A 273 3.36 -12.56 9.97
N THR A 274 2.60 -13.64 10.24
CA THR A 274 3.15 -14.90 10.76
C THR A 274 3.53 -15.89 9.67
N LYS A 275 2.84 -15.87 8.53
CA LYS A 275 3.05 -16.86 7.46
C LYS A 275 3.99 -16.41 6.35
N PHE A 276 4.32 -15.11 6.29
CA PHE A 276 5.19 -14.54 5.27
C PHE A 276 6.36 -13.79 5.87
N ASP A 277 7.47 -13.75 5.14
CA ASP A 277 8.62 -12.88 5.41
C ASP A 277 8.87 -11.95 4.24
N THR A 278 9.19 -10.70 4.53
CA THR A 278 9.64 -9.71 3.56
C THR A 278 11.17 -9.68 3.60
N ILE A 279 11.77 -9.96 2.46
CA ILE A 279 13.22 -10.10 2.28
C ILE A 279 13.70 -8.91 1.45
N LYS A 280 14.70 -8.20 1.94
CA LYS A 280 15.42 -7.19 1.16
C LYS A 280 16.36 -7.93 0.21
N ILE A 281 16.15 -7.77 -1.09
CA ILE A 281 16.97 -8.37 -2.17
C ILE A 281 18.12 -7.44 -2.52
N ASN A 282 17.84 -6.14 -2.57
CA ASN A 282 18.80 -5.10 -2.90
C ASN A 282 18.58 -3.86 -2.04
N GLU A 283 19.66 -3.16 -1.74
CA GLU A 283 19.66 -1.82 -1.20
C GLU A 283 20.00 -0.82 -2.32
N LYS A 284 19.22 0.25 -2.40
CA LYS A 284 19.42 1.29 -3.41
C LYS A 284 20.89 1.74 -3.47
N ASP A 285 21.42 1.84 -4.68
CA ASP A 285 22.79 2.28 -5.00
C ASP A 285 23.91 1.47 -4.35
N SER A 286 23.62 0.35 -3.67
CA SER A 286 24.64 -0.55 -3.16
C SER A 286 25.32 -1.34 -4.29
N THR A 287 26.62 -1.57 -4.17
CA THR A 287 27.35 -2.43 -5.14
C THR A 287 26.89 -3.88 -4.97
N LEU A 288 26.30 -4.44 -6.03
CA LEU A 288 25.85 -5.83 -6.07
C LEU A 288 26.98 -6.81 -6.39
N THR A 289 27.73 -6.50 -7.44
CA THR A 289 28.83 -7.33 -7.94
C THR A 289 29.69 -6.52 -8.91
N GLU A 290 30.74 -7.14 -9.42
CA GLU A 290 31.56 -6.62 -10.50
C GLU A 290 31.40 -7.51 -11.73
N LEU A 291 31.32 -6.89 -12.92
CA LEU A 291 31.22 -7.56 -14.21
C LEU A 291 32.52 -7.37 -15.00
N ASP A 292 32.92 -8.38 -15.78
CA ASP A 292 34.14 -8.36 -16.59
C ASP A 292 34.00 -7.42 -17.78
N VAL A 293 35.04 -6.62 -18.02
CA VAL A 293 35.09 -5.59 -19.07
C VAL A 293 36.12 -5.93 -20.13
N TRP A 294 35.66 -5.93 -21.39
CA TRP A 294 36.52 -6.13 -22.55
C TRP A 294 37.15 -4.82 -23.05
N HIS A 295 38.47 -4.80 -23.23
CA HIS A 295 39.22 -3.66 -23.75
C HIS A 295 39.07 -2.35 -22.97
N GLY A 296 38.75 -2.45 -21.66
CA GLY A 296 38.67 -1.32 -20.76
C GLY A 296 40.01 -0.96 -20.12
N LYS A 297 40.13 0.32 -19.63
CA LYS A 297 41.23 0.68 -18.72
C LYS A 297 41.14 -0.03 -17.36
N LYS A 298 39.96 -0.56 -17.02
CA LYS A 298 39.71 -1.45 -15.90
C LYS A 298 39.14 -2.75 -16.44
N ASN A 299 39.54 -3.87 -15.88
CA ASN A 299 39.08 -5.19 -16.27
C ASN A 299 37.69 -5.54 -15.67
N LYS A 300 37.22 -4.73 -14.70
CA LYS A 300 35.93 -4.93 -14.04
C LYS A 300 35.20 -3.61 -13.89
N VAL A 301 33.87 -3.68 -13.87
CA VAL A 301 32.97 -2.56 -13.56
C VAL A 301 32.00 -2.96 -12.47
N LYS A 302 31.87 -2.12 -11.45
CA LYS A 302 30.86 -2.28 -10.40
C LYS A 302 29.47 -1.99 -10.94
N VAL A 303 28.49 -2.77 -10.51
CA VAL A 303 27.10 -2.56 -10.88
C VAL A 303 26.21 -2.40 -9.64
N HIS A 304 25.15 -1.60 -9.80
CA HIS A 304 24.16 -1.32 -8.77
C HIS A 304 22.75 -1.32 -9.37
N ILE A 305 21.74 -1.23 -8.49
CA ILE A 305 20.34 -0.96 -8.83
C ILE A 305 19.92 0.30 -8.07
N ASN A 306 19.19 1.19 -8.73
CA ASN A 306 18.83 2.51 -8.20
C ASN A 306 17.58 2.52 -7.30
N GLU A 307 17.14 1.35 -6.85
CA GLU A 307 15.98 1.19 -5.97
C GLU A 307 16.18 0.09 -4.90
N ASP A 308 15.47 0.24 -3.77
CA ASP A 308 15.33 -0.83 -2.79
C ASP A 308 14.40 -1.91 -3.35
N ILE A 309 14.85 -3.15 -3.36
CA ILE A 309 14.05 -4.29 -3.81
C ILE A 309 13.69 -5.16 -2.62
N TYR A 310 12.40 -5.32 -2.39
CA TYR A 310 11.84 -6.23 -1.41
C TYR A 310 10.96 -7.28 -2.08
N LYS A 311 10.93 -8.50 -1.56
CA LYS A 311 9.99 -9.56 -1.95
C LYS A 311 9.40 -10.22 -0.72
N THR A 312 8.10 -10.42 -0.74
CA THR A 312 7.39 -11.10 0.35
C THR A 312 6.99 -12.49 -0.07
N ILE A 313 7.51 -13.48 0.62
CA ILE A 313 7.32 -14.91 0.31
C ILE A 313 6.87 -15.70 1.54
N PRO A 314 6.18 -16.85 1.35
CA PRO A 314 5.85 -17.73 2.46
C PRO A 314 7.10 -18.21 3.22
N LYS A 315 7.13 -18.05 4.55
CA LYS A 315 8.26 -18.43 5.41
C LYS A 315 8.74 -19.85 5.16
N ALA A 316 7.81 -20.81 5.09
CA ALA A 316 8.12 -22.22 4.87
C ALA A 316 8.77 -22.53 3.51
N LYS A 317 8.74 -21.55 2.59
CA LYS A 317 9.23 -21.72 1.21
C LYS A 317 10.43 -20.82 0.89
N LYS A 318 11.04 -20.18 1.87
CA LYS A 318 12.18 -19.27 1.70
C LYS A 318 13.32 -19.87 0.86
N ARG A 319 13.58 -21.18 1.00
CA ARG A 319 14.62 -21.91 0.24
C ARG A 319 14.42 -21.93 -1.29
N TYR A 320 13.22 -21.61 -1.76
CA TYR A 320 12.90 -21.57 -3.21
C TYR A 320 13.09 -20.17 -3.83
N LEU A 321 13.50 -19.18 -3.03
CA LEU A 321 13.87 -17.88 -3.54
C LEU A 321 15.29 -17.96 -4.11
N LYS A 322 15.46 -17.58 -5.38
CA LYS A 322 16.75 -17.53 -6.06
C LYS A 322 16.90 -16.17 -6.72
N VAL A 323 18.12 -15.64 -6.68
CA VAL A 323 18.47 -14.40 -7.38
C VAL A 323 19.56 -14.74 -8.40
N LYS A 324 19.38 -14.30 -9.63
CA LYS A 324 20.32 -14.51 -10.72
C LYS A 324 20.66 -13.18 -11.37
N ILE A 325 21.94 -13.03 -11.75
CA ILE A 325 22.41 -11.95 -12.59
C ILE A 325 22.58 -12.50 -14.00
N ASN A 326 21.97 -11.84 -14.96
CA ASN A 326 22.08 -12.18 -16.38
C ASN A 326 22.66 -10.99 -17.13
N TYR A 327 23.80 -11.18 -17.80
CA TYR A 327 24.48 -10.19 -18.64
C TYR A 327 25.23 -10.86 -19.76
N GLU A 328 25.50 -10.14 -20.84
CA GLU A 328 26.33 -10.59 -21.94
C GLU A 328 27.78 -10.14 -21.68
N GLY A 329 28.58 -11.07 -21.24
CA GLY A 329 29.97 -10.77 -20.88
C GLY A 329 30.99 -11.44 -21.81
N PRO A 330 32.21 -10.89 -21.89
CA PRO A 330 32.67 -9.66 -21.23
C PRO A 330 32.14 -8.37 -21.87
N ILE A 331 31.86 -7.34 -21.08
CA ILE A 331 31.20 -6.10 -21.54
C ILE A 331 32.20 -5.20 -22.25
N PRO A 332 31.99 -4.80 -23.54
CA PRO A 332 32.94 -3.99 -24.28
C PRO A 332 33.01 -2.54 -23.78
N ALA A 333 34.22 -2.04 -23.52
CA ALA A 333 34.42 -0.61 -23.24
C ALA A 333 34.26 0.23 -24.56
N PRO A 334 33.81 1.51 -24.47
CA PRO A 334 33.65 2.31 -23.26
C PRO A 334 32.30 2.06 -22.60
N ILE A 335 32.29 2.12 -21.28
CA ILE A 335 31.07 2.02 -20.46
C ILE A 335 30.79 3.41 -19.83
N LYS A 336 29.54 3.85 -19.86
CA LYS A 336 29.11 5.08 -19.20
C LYS A 336 28.45 4.74 -17.87
N LYS A 337 28.64 5.61 -16.87
CA LYS A 337 27.90 5.53 -15.59
C LYS A 337 26.38 5.52 -15.87
N ASN A 338 25.65 4.66 -15.15
CA ASN A 338 24.21 4.40 -15.31
C ASN A 338 23.81 3.71 -16.64
N GLN A 339 24.77 3.25 -17.44
CA GLN A 339 24.48 2.38 -18.58
C GLN A 339 23.96 1.03 -18.07
N ILE A 340 22.89 0.51 -18.70
CA ILE A 340 22.38 -0.83 -18.41
C ILE A 340 23.37 -1.85 -18.95
N LEU A 341 23.88 -2.74 -18.09
CA LEU A 341 24.87 -3.76 -18.42
C LEU A 341 24.33 -5.18 -18.31
N GLY A 342 23.15 -5.34 -17.73
CA GLY A 342 22.52 -6.65 -17.52
C GLY A 342 21.24 -6.52 -16.71
N LYS A 343 20.75 -7.65 -16.20
CA LYS A 343 19.53 -7.73 -15.42
C LYS A 343 19.71 -8.60 -14.18
N LEU A 344 19.18 -8.15 -13.04
CA LEU A 344 18.96 -8.99 -11.89
C LEU A 344 17.56 -9.59 -11.99
N GLN A 345 17.47 -10.91 -11.90
CA GLN A 345 16.21 -11.65 -11.94
C GLN A 345 15.98 -12.35 -10.61
N VAL A 346 14.78 -12.19 -10.07
CA VAL A 346 14.33 -12.82 -8.82
C VAL A 346 13.35 -13.92 -9.16
N PHE A 347 13.66 -15.15 -8.76
CA PHE A 347 12.82 -16.32 -8.99
C PHE A 347 12.27 -16.85 -7.68
N PHE A 348 11.02 -17.27 -7.71
CA PHE A 348 10.42 -18.01 -6.61
C PHE A 348 9.85 -19.33 -7.16
N LYS A 349 10.42 -20.47 -6.73
CA LYS A 349 10.29 -21.79 -7.34
C LYS A 349 10.67 -21.71 -8.82
N ASP A 350 10.78 -21.59 -9.70
CA ASP A 350 11.18 -21.43 -11.09
C ASP A 350 10.38 -20.35 -11.84
N GLU A 351 9.46 -19.66 -11.15
CA GLU A 351 8.74 -18.51 -11.68
C GLU A 351 9.54 -17.22 -11.45
N ASN A 352 9.70 -16.40 -12.51
CA ASN A 352 10.31 -15.08 -12.40
C ASN A 352 9.30 -14.10 -11.76
N ILE A 353 9.61 -13.63 -10.55
CA ILE A 353 8.78 -12.70 -9.78
C ILE A 353 9.33 -11.27 -9.76
N GLY A 354 10.37 -10.98 -10.53
CA GLY A 354 10.91 -9.62 -10.69
C GLY A 354 12.16 -9.60 -11.53
N THR A 355 12.28 -8.58 -12.39
CA THR A 355 13.45 -8.31 -13.23
C THR A 355 13.81 -6.83 -13.13
N TYR A 356 15.09 -6.54 -12.87
CA TYR A 356 15.60 -5.19 -12.57
C TYR A 356 16.85 -4.93 -13.38
N ASP A 357 17.03 -3.71 -13.87
CA ASP A 357 18.20 -3.34 -14.66
C ASP A 357 19.44 -3.14 -13.77
N LEU A 358 20.55 -3.73 -14.17
CA LEU A 358 21.86 -3.54 -13.57
C LEU A 358 22.57 -2.37 -14.23
N LEU A 359 22.90 -1.35 -13.46
CA LEU A 359 23.48 -0.11 -13.92
C LEU A 359 24.98 -0.05 -13.58
N ALA A 360 25.79 0.45 -14.51
CA ALA A 360 27.20 0.74 -14.26
C ALA A 360 27.36 1.81 -13.18
N SER A 361 28.16 1.56 -12.14
CA SER A 361 28.40 2.52 -11.06
C SER A 361 29.41 3.61 -11.46
N GLU A 362 30.20 3.40 -12.51
CA GLU A 362 31.28 4.29 -12.95
C GLU A 362 31.49 4.25 -14.47
N ASN A 363 32.27 5.24 -14.96
CA ASN A 363 32.71 5.23 -16.35
C ASN A 363 33.95 4.35 -16.51
N VAL A 364 33.98 3.51 -17.55
CA VAL A 364 35.20 2.78 -17.97
C VAL A 364 35.56 3.19 -19.37
N LYS A 365 36.73 3.83 -19.51
CA LYS A 365 37.28 4.23 -20.83
C LYS A 365 37.94 3.04 -21.54
N LYS A 366 38.02 3.09 -22.87
CA LYS A 366 38.81 2.13 -23.64
C LYS A 366 40.30 2.21 -23.26
N THR A 367 40.97 1.08 -23.24
CA THR A 367 42.44 1.01 -23.15
C THR A 367 43.09 1.37 -24.47
N ASN A 368 44.42 1.52 -24.49
CA ASN A 368 45.18 1.82 -25.71
C ASN A 368 45.16 0.63 -26.71
N ILE A 369 45.54 0.89 -27.97
CA ILE A 369 45.44 -0.08 -29.05
C ILE A 369 46.32 -1.31 -28.78
N ILE A 370 47.55 -1.13 -28.27
CA ILE A 370 48.50 -2.21 -27.99
C ILE A 370 47.93 -3.15 -26.92
N SER A 371 47.47 -2.60 -25.82
CA SER A 371 46.82 -3.41 -24.74
C SER A 371 45.58 -4.16 -25.24
N ARG A 372 44.81 -3.57 -26.16
CA ARG A 372 43.66 -4.25 -26.77
C ARG A 372 44.03 -5.47 -27.57
N ILE A 373 45.12 -5.38 -28.38
CA ILE A 373 45.64 -6.51 -29.15
C ILE A 373 46.14 -7.61 -28.21
N LEU A 374 46.90 -7.26 -27.16
CA LEU A 374 47.38 -8.21 -26.17
C LEU A 374 46.22 -8.91 -25.43
N ASN A 375 45.21 -8.17 -25.01
CA ASN A 375 44.04 -8.76 -24.38
C ASN A 375 43.28 -9.69 -25.32
N SER A 376 43.16 -9.35 -26.61
CA SER A 376 42.55 -10.24 -27.61
C SER A 376 43.32 -11.54 -27.82
N VAL A 377 44.65 -11.47 -27.84
CA VAL A 377 45.53 -12.65 -27.97
C VAL A 377 45.40 -13.51 -26.69
N ASN A 378 45.46 -12.90 -25.50
CA ASN A 378 45.28 -13.62 -24.24
C ASN A 378 43.94 -14.34 -24.18
N PHE A 379 42.87 -13.68 -24.59
CA PHE A 379 41.53 -14.29 -24.62
C PHE A 379 41.48 -15.50 -25.59
N LEU A 380 42.09 -15.39 -26.75
CA LEU A 380 42.16 -16.51 -27.73
C LEU A 380 42.95 -17.71 -27.21
N ILE A 381 43.99 -17.48 -26.38
CA ILE A 381 44.88 -18.54 -25.88
C ILE A 381 44.33 -19.14 -24.57
N TRP A 382 43.84 -18.30 -23.64
CA TRP A 382 43.55 -18.69 -22.27
C TRP A 382 42.07 -18.57 -21.88
N GLY A 383 41.24 -17.92 -22.70
CA GLY A 383 39.82 -17.68 -22.40
C GLY A 383 39.58 -16.66 -21.28
N ASP A 384 40.64 -16.01 -20.77
CA ASP A 384 40.54 -15.01 -19.69
C ASP A 384 40.56 -13.58 -20.26
N VAL A 385 39.81 -12.66 -19.59
CA VAL A 385 39.66 -11.26 -20.01
C VAL A 385 40.54 -10.34 -19.18
#